data_2dd1fbb0118478ecde511dc161035b28
#
_entry.id   2dd1fbb0118478ecde511dc161035b28
#
_cell.length_a   1.000
_cell.length_b   1.000
_cell.length_c   1.000
_cell.angle_alpha   90.00
_cell.angle_beta   90.00
_cell.angle_gamma   90.00
#
_symmetry.space_group_name_H-M   'P 1'
#
loop_
_entity.id
_entity.type
_entity.pdbx_description
1 polymer ?
#
loop_
_entity_poly.entity_id
_entity_poly.type
_entity_poly.pdbx_seq_one_letter_code
_entity_poly.pdbx_strand_id
1 'polypeptide(L)'
;MKINHSLLLALEDNKLKNLFAKTLKSLGLTLTLLSTTAFAQEKLYVYNWTDYVPSSLFAEFTKETGIEVIYSTFESNEEMYAKLKLISDNAGYDLVFPSSYYVNKMAKDGMLQKLDHGKLSNFKQIPDNLLHKEFDPNNDYSLPYVYGLTGLAVNSEDIDPSKITSWADLWNPEYKGKVLLTSDAREVFHIALLLDGKSPNTTNEEDIKAAYERLVKLLPNVAVFNSDSPEVPYVQGEVALGMIWNGSGYLAHKENDKIAFVYPKEGAIFWMDNYAIPKSAKNVENAYKFIDFLLRPENAKVVLERLGYSMPNNGVKALLDPTMVENPTIFPPAAEVEKGIIQSDVGEAIDIYEKYWSKLKTH
;
A
#
# COMPACT_ATOMS: atom_id res chain seq x y z
N MET A 1 -1.52 -16.31 98.08
CA MET A 1 -1.97 -16.96 96.82
C MET A 1 -1.39 -16.17 95.68
N LYS A 2 -0.20 -16.60 95.10
CA LYS A 2 0.50 -15.91 94.02
C LYS A 2 -0.10 -16.43 92.71
N ILE A 3 -0.87 -15.59 92.00
CA ILE A 3 -1.38 -15.85 90.69
C ILE A 3 -0.22 -15.76 89.73
N ASN A 4 0.04 -16.81 88.99
CA ASN A 4 1.19 -17.02 88.12
C ASN A 4 1.13 -16.09 86.91
N HIS A 5 1.94 -15.05 86.91
CA HIS A 5 1.98 -14.01 85.86
C HIS A 5 2.31 -14.58 84.48
N SER A 6 2.87 -15.79 84.41
CA SER A 6 3.21 -16.48 83.14
C SER A 6 1.99 -17.05 82.39
N LEU A 7 0.89 -17.30 83.07
CA LEU A 7 -0.34 -17.84 82.45
C LEU A 7 -1.16 -16.74 81.76
N LEU A 8 -1.12 -15.52 82.27
CA LEU A 8 -1.78 -14.35 81.62
C LEU A 8 -1.08 -13.93 80.33
N LEU A 9 0.25 -13.92 80.29
CA LEU A 9 1.04 -13.61 79.08
C LEU A 9 0.84 -14.67 78.00
N ALA A 10 0.70 -15.94 78.36
CA ALA A 10 0.44 -17.00 77.35
C ALA A 10 -0.97 -16.94 76.74
N LEU A 11 -1.97 -16.40 77.47
CA LEU A 11 -3.35 -16.25 76.98
C LEU A 11 -3.51 -15.01 76.06
N GLU A 12 -2.74 -13.94 76.33
CA GLU A 12 -2.72 -12.76 75.47
C GLU A 12 -2.01 -13.08 74.14
N ASP A 13 -0.92 -13.82 74.18
CA ASP A 13 -0.17 -14.21 72.98
C ASP A 13 -1.00 -15.13 72.04
N ASN A 14 -1.84 -16.00 72.57
CA ASN A 14 -2.74 -16.83 71.75
C ASN A 14 -3.93 -16.03 71.17
N LYS A 15 -4.42 -15.00 71.85
CA LYS A 15 -5.48 -14.14 71.31
C LYS A 15 -4.94 -13.25 70.18
N LEU A 16 -3.72 -12.71 70.34
CA LEU A 16 -3.03 -11.93 69.30
C LEU A 16 -2.69 -12.77 68.07
N LYS A 17 -2.18 -14.00 68.26
CA LYS A 17 -1.90 -14.94 67.14
C LYS A 17 -3.17 -15.33 66.39
N ASN A 18 -4.28 -15.54 67.10
CA ASN A 18 -5.56 -15.86 66.41
C ASN A 18 -6.19 -14.65 65.73
N LEU A 19 -5.96 -13.43 66.23
CA LEU A 19 -6.40 -12.20 65.54
C LEU A 19 -5.59 -11.96 64.28
N PHE A 20 -4.26 -12.11 64.34
CA PHE A 20 -3.38 -12.02 63.18
C PHE A 20 -3.69 -13.08 62.11
N ALA A 21 -3.95 -14.32 62.51
CA ALA A 21 -4.30 -15.39 61.59
C ALA A 21 -5.66 -15.18 60.91
N LYS A 22 -6.63 -14.55 61.59
CA LYS A 22 -7.93 -14.20 60.97
C LYS A 22 -7.81 -13.01 60.03
N THR A 23 -6.99 -12.01 60.37
CA THR A 23 -6.74 -10.84 59.48
C THR A 23 -5.93 -11.21 58.25
N LEU A 24 -4.95 -12.12 58.35
CA LEU A 24 -4.22 -12.63 57.18
C LEU A 24 -5.12 -13.50 56.24
N LYS A 25 -6.04 -14.28 56.80
CA LYS A 25 -7.00 -15.07 55.99
C LYS A 25 -8.02 -14.18 55.26
N SER A 26 -8.46 -13.07 55.86
CA SER A 26 -9.36 -12.13 55.19
C SER A 26 -8.63 -11.26 54.17
N LEU A 27 -7.36 -10.90 54.39
CA LEU A 27 -6.54 -10.19 53.41
C LEU A 27 -6.15 -11.11 52.24
N GLY A 28 -5.89 -12.39 52.46
CA GLY A 28 -5.58 -13.37 51.41
C GLY A 28 -6.76 -13.70 50.50
N LEU A 29 -8.02 -13.57 51.00
CA LEU A 29 -9.22 -13.86 50.20
C LEU A 29 -9.68 -12.63 49.37
N THR A 30 -9.24 -11.40 49.72
CA THR A 30 -9.59 -10.18 49.00
C THR A 30 -8.56 -9.87 47.88
N LEU A 31 -7.36 -10.47 47.93
CA LEU A 31 -6.33 -10.30 46.88
C LEU A 31 -6.50 -11.23 45.68
N THR A 32 -7.40 -12.24 45.78
CA THR A 32 -7.60 -13.23 44.70
C THR A 32 -8.72 -12.85 43.71
N LEU A 33 -9.31 -11.67 43.79
CA LEU A 33 -10.40 -11.22 42.91
C LEU A 33 -10.02 -10.01 42.01
N LEU A 34 -8.74 -9.59 42.04
CA LEU A 34 -8.19 -8.64 41.10
C LEU A 34 -7.16 -9.33 40.16
N SER A 35 -7.45 -10.54 39.73
CA SER A 35 -6.87 -11.03 38.49
C SER A 35 -7.54 -10.27 37.37
N THR A 36 -7.08 -9.03 37.12
CA THR A 36 -7.23 -8.44 35.80
C THR A 36 -6.58 -9.43 34.85
N THR A 37 -7.38 -10.21 34.16
CA THR A 37 -6.94 -10.87 32.94
C THR A 37 -6.41 -9.74 32.07
N ALA A 38 -5.10 -9.54 32.07
CA ALA A 38 -4.43 -8.78 31.05
C ALA A 38 -4.70 -9.59 29.76
N PHE A 39 -5.80 -9.30 29.09
CA PHE A 39 -5.98 -9.77 27.72
C PHE A 39 -4.79 -9.19 26.98
N ALA A 40 -3.92 -10.06 26.47
CA ALA A 40 -2.89 -9.63 25.55
C ALA A 40 -3.60 -8.81 24.47
N GLN A 41 -3.19 -7.56 24.27
CA GLN A 41 -3.76 -6.69 23.26
C GLN A 41 -3.72 -7.41 21.92
N GLU A 42 -4.87 -7.55 21.27
CA GLU A 42 -4.95 -8.15 19.95
C GLU A 42 -4.12 -7.31 18.97
N LYS A 43 -3.47 -7.99 18.03
CA LYS A 43 -2.58 -7.33 17.05
C LYS A 43 -3.02 -7.65 15.65
N LEU A 44 -2.68 -6.74 14.74
CA LEU A 44 -2.76 -6.89 13.29
C LEU A 44 -1.42 -6.51 12.68
N TYR A 45 -0.79 -7.44 11.99
CA TYR A 45 0.48 -7.21 11.31
C TYR A 45 0.22 -6.88 9.84
N VAL A 46 0.49 -5.63 9.46
CA VAL A 46 0.27 -5.09 8.11
C VAL A 46 1.61 -4.91 7.40
N TYR A 47 1.70 -5.34 6.14
CA TYR A 47 2.84 -5.12 5.27
C TYR A 47 2.39 -4.40 4.01
N ASN A 48 2.82 -3.17 3.83
CA ASN A 48 2.28 -2.25 2.84
C ASN A 48 3.38 -1.36 2.25
N TRP A 49 3.02 -0.58 1.26
CA TRP A 49 3.84 0.51 0.74
C TRP A 49 4.10 1.58 1.81
N THR A 50 5.19 2.32 1.67
CA THR A 50 5.51 3.45 2.55
C THR A 50 4.41 4.52 2.48
N ASP A 51 4.04 5.09 3.63
CA ASP A 51 3.02 6.16 3.80
C ASP A 51 1.65 5.90 3.15
N TYR A 52 1.28 4.65 2.91
CA TYR A 52 0.11 4.25 2.14
C TYR A 52 -1.20 4.19 2.94
N VAL A 53 -1.13 4.20 4.25
CA VAL A 53 -2.28 4.39 5.16
C VAL A 53 -1.92 5.47 6.18
N PRO A 54 -2.70 6.55 6.30
CA PRO A 54 -2.49 7.58 7.31
C PRO A 54 -2.44 7.02 8.74
N SER A 55 -1.43 7.39 9.51
CA SER A 55 -1.23 6.88 10.88
C SER A 55 -2.39 7.23 11.84
N SER A 56 -3.16 8.28 11.55
CA SER A 56 -4.39 8.63 12.28
C SER A 56 -5.43 7.51 12.24
N LEU A 57 -5.53 6.78 11.10
CA LEU A 57 -6.47 5.66 10.95
C LEU A 57 -6.05 4.44 11.81
N PHE A 58 -4.75 4.22 12.04
CA PHE A 58 -4.30 3.18 12.97
C PHE A 58 -4.74 3.48 14.40
N ALA A 59 -4.59 4.73 14.83
CA ALA A 59 -4.99 5.17 16.17
C ALA A 59 -6.52 5.06 16.35
N GLU A 60 -7.29 5.45 15.32
CA GLU A 60 -8.75 5.36 15.34
C GLU A 60 -9.23 3.90 15.36
N PHE A 61 -8.67 3.04 14.52
CA PHE A 61 -8.96 1.61 14.50
C PHE A 61 -8.64 0.95 15.85
N THR A 62 -7.47 1.24 16.43
CA THR A 62 -7.09 0.73 17.76
C THR A 62 -8.05 1.20 18.84
N LYS A 63 -8.44 2.49 18.80
CA LYS A 63 -9.41 3.06 19.76
C LYS A 63 -10.79 2.38 19.66
N GLU A 64 -11.24 2.08 18.43
CA GLU A 64 -12.55 1.46 18.17
C GLU A 64 -12.56 -0.03 18.54
N THR A 65 -11.50 -0.76 18.21
CA THR A 65 -11.49 -2.23 18.24
C THR A 65 -10.66 -2.83 19.37
N GLY A 66 -9.75 -2.05 19.98
CA GLY A 66 -8.73 -2.56 20.90
C GLY A 66 -7.56 -3.28 20.20
N ILE A 67 -7.55 -3.39 18.87
CA ILE A 67 -6.53 -4.08 18.09
C ILE A 67 -5.39 -3.11 17.74
N GLU A 68 -4.18 -3.45 18.15
CA GLU A 68 -2.95 -2.69 17.80
C GLU A 68 -2.51 -3.04 16.38
N VAL A 69 -2.30 -2.02 15.53
CA VAL A 69 -1.77 -2.19 14.18
C VAL A 69 -0.24 -2.10 14.21
N ILE A 70 0.43 -3.18 13.82
CA ILE A 70 1.89 -3.24 13.63
C ILE A 70 2.15 -3.11 12.14
N TYR A 71 2.65 -1.94 11.74
CA TYR A 71 2.82 -1.60 10.33
C TYR A 71 4.28 -1.73 9.91
N SER A 72 4.52 -2.44 8.81
CA SER A 72 5.82 -2.59 8.16
C SER A 72 5.69 -2.19 6.70
N THR A 73 6.78 -1.71 6.09
CA THR A 73 6.76 -1.21 4.72
C THR A 73 7.67 -2.00 3.79
N PHE A 74 7.37 -1.93 2.49
CA PHE A 74 8.20 -2.39 1.39
C PHE A 74 8.25 -1.30 0.29
N GLU A 75 9.25 -1.38 -0.57
CA GLU A 75 9.47 -0.42 -1.65
C GLU A 75 9.15 -0.99 -3.03
N SER A 76 9.00 -2.35 -3.13
CA SER A 76 8.64 -3.01 -4.39
C SER A 76 7.82 -4.29 -4.15
N ASN A 77 7.05 -4.69 -5.16
CA ASN A 77 6.32 -5.97 -5.12
C ASN A 77 7.28 -7.17 -5.02
N GLU A 78 8.45 -7.07 -5.63
CA GLU A 78 9.50 -8.09 -5.61
C GLU A 78 10.00 -8.31 -4.18
N GLU A 79 10.29 -7.23 -3.46
CA GLU A 79 10.69 -7.27 -2.04
C GLU A 79 9.59 -7.91 -1.19
N MET A 80 8.36 -7.43 -1.33
CA MET A 80 7.20 -7.96 -0.62
C MET A 80 7.05 -9.47 -0.85
N TYR A 81 7.06 -9.91 -2.12
CA TYR A 81 6.90 -11.31 -2.50
C TYR A 81 8.03 -12.18 -1.94
N ALA A 82 9.30 -11.76 -2.10
CA ALA A 82 10.46 -12.48 -1.60
C ALA A 82 10.41 -12.63 -0.08
N LYS A 83 10.05 -11.57 0.63
CA LYS A 83 9.89 -11.57 2.09
C LYS A 83 8.80 -12.54 2.53
N LEU A 84 7.62 -12.48 1.92
CA LEU A 84 6.50 -13.36 2.25
C LEU A 84 6.81 -14.83 1.95
N LYS A 85 7.51 -15.11 0.86
CA LYS A 85 7.96 -16.47 0.51
C LYS A 85 8.95 -17.02 1.52
N LEU A 86 9.86 -16.19 2.03
CA LEU A 86 10.86 -16.58 3.03
C LEU A 86 10.23 -16.92 4.38
N ILE A 87 9.15 -16.22 4.78
CA ILE A 87 8.50 -16.36 6.09
C ILE A 87 7.25 -17.21 6.06
N SER A 88 6.96 -17.90 4.94
CA SER A 88 5.70 -18.62 4.67
C SER A 88 5.23 -19.57 5.78
N ASP A 89 6.16 -20.18 6.55
CA ASP A 89 5.84 -21.13 7.60
C ASP A 89 5.76 -20.50 9.01
N ASN A 90 6.24 -19.28 9.14
CA ASN A 90 6.25 -18.55 10.42
C ASN A 90 5.36 -17.31 10.26
N ALA A 91 4.34 -17.20 11.10
CA ALA A 91 3.45 -16.05 11.11
C ALA A 91 4.23 -14.73 10.97
N GLY A 92 4.02 -14.03 9.86
CA GLY A 92 4.70 -12.77 9.60
C GLY A 92 3.72 -11.62 9.50
N TYR A 93 2.82 -11.69 8.54
CA TYR A 93 1.86 -10.63 8.25
C TYR A 93 0.45 -11.19 8.08
N ASP A 94 -0.55 -10.37 8.44
CA ASP A 94 -1.96 -10.72 8.37
C ASP A 94 -2.66 -10.06 7.18
N LEU A 95 -2.14 -8.92 6.72
CA LEU A 95 -2.66 -8.15 5.60
C LEU A 95 -1.50 -7.60 4.79
N VAL A 96 -1.59 -7.71 3.45
CA VAL A 96 -0.61 -7.20 2.49
C VAL A 96 -1.31 -6.47 1.35
N PHE A 97 -0.56 -5.61 0.63
CA PHE A 97 -1.11 -4.72 -0.40
C PHE A 97 -0.40 -4.87 -1.75
N PRO A 98 -0.53 -6.03 -2.41
CA PRO A 98 0.11 -6.28 -3.71
C PRO A 98 -0.55 -5.50 -4.84
N SER A 99 0.24 -5.13 -5.84
CA SER A 99 -0.27 -4.70 -7.14
C SER A 99 -0.88 -5.88 -7.91
N SER A 100 -1.75 -5.57 -8.86
CA SER A 100 -2.59 -6.53 -9.58
C SER A 100 -1.85 -7.75 -10.12
N TYR A 101 -0.68 -7.55 -10.75
CA TYR A 101 0.09 -8.64 -11.35
C TYR A 101 0.71 -9.59 -10.30
N TYR A 102 1.02 -9.06 -9.10
CA TYR A 102 1.46 -9.90 -7.98
C TYR A 102 0.31 -10.64 -7.29
N VAL A 103 -0.92 -10.08 -7.28
CA VAL A 103 -2.09 -10.84 -6.81
C VAL A 103 -2.22 -12.16 -7.57
N ASN A 104 -2.19 -12.10 -8.91
CA ASN A 104 -2.30 -13.31 -9.75
C ASN A 104 -1.15 -14.29 -9.47
N LYS A 105 0.10 -13.80 -9.44
CA LYS A 105 1.28 -14.60 -9.11
C LYS A 105 1.17 -15.28 -7.75
N MET A 106 0.86 -14.49 -6.71
CA MET A 106 0.77 -15.01 -5.33
C MET A 106 -0.38 -16.00 -5.14
N ALA A 107 -1.51 -15.80 -5.85
CA ALA A 107 -2.62 -16.74 -5.85
C ALA A 107 -2.23 -18.08 -6.50
N LYS A 108 -1.55 -18.05 -7.67
CA LYS A 108 -1.01 -19.25 -8.34
C LYS A 108 -0.01 -19.99 -7.46
N ASP A 109 0.84 -19.27 -6.75
CA ASP A 109 1.85 -19.85 -5.86
C ASP A 109 1.27 -20.33 -4.51
N GLY A 110 -0.05 -20.19 -4.30
CA GLY A 110 -0.75 -20.62 -3.09
C GLY A 110 -0.40 -19.81 -1.84
N MET A 111 0.07 -18.57 -2.01
CA MET A 111 0.52 -17.69 -0.93
C MET A 111 -0.63 -16.88 -0.32
N LEU A 112 -1.81 -16.85 -0.91
CA LEU A 112 -2.96 -16.08 -0.46
C LEU A 112 -4.10 -16.98 0.06
N GLN A 113 -4.90 -16.45 0.99
CA GLN A 113 -6.15 -17.07 1.40
C GLN A 113 -7.29 -16.60 0.49
N LYS A 114 -8.29 -17.46 0.27
CA LYS A 114 -9.55 -17.02 -0.32
C LYS A 114 -10.29 -16.10 0.65
N LEU A 115 -10.81 -15.02 0.12
CA LEU A 115 -11.57 -14.03 0.88
C LEU A 115 -13.04 -14.48 1.05
N ASP A 116 -13.56 -14.24 2.24
CA ASP A 116 -14.99 -14.35 2.54
C ASP A 116 -15.62 -12.95 2.52
N HIS A 117 -16.23 -12.58 1.40
CA HIS A 117 -16.87 -11.26 1.24
C HIS A 117 -18.02 -11.04 2.24
N GLY A 118 -18.61 -12.11 2.78
CA GLY A 118 -19.68 -12.02 3.79
C GLY A 118 -19.21 -11.44 5.13
N LYS A 119 -17.90 -11.39 5.37
CA LYS A 119 -17.29 -10.75 6.54
C LYS A 119 -17.11 -9.24 6.42
N LEU A 120 -17.40 -8.66 5.25
CA LEU A 120 -17.18 -7.25 4.95
C LEU A 120 -18.53 -6.55 4.74
N SER A 121 -19.00 -5.84 5.77
CA SER A 121 -20.27 -5.09 5.72
C SER A 121 -20.22 -3.92 4.73
N ASN A 122 -19.02 -3.40 4.48
CA ASN A 122 -18.73 -2.31 3.57
C ASN A 122 -18.29 -2.75 2.16
N PHE A 123 -18.32 -4.06 1.84
CA PHE A 123 -17.99 -4.58 0.50
C PHE A 123 -18.75 -3.85 -0.62
N LYS A 124 -20.03 -3.52 -0.40
CA LYS A 124 -20.88 -2.77 -1.33
C LYS A 124 -20.38 -1.36 -1.68
N GLN A 125 -19.41 -0.86 -0.93
CA GLN A 125 -18.78 0.42 -1.24
C GLN A 125 -17.80 0.31 -2.42
N ILE A 126 -17.34 -0.89 -2.75
CA ILE A 126 -16.43 -1.09 -3.89
C ILE A 126 -17.25 -0.99 -5.19
N PRO A 127 -16.86 -0.12 -6.15
CA PRO A 127 -17.54 -0.02 -7.44
C PRO A 127 -17.42 -1.31 -8.26
N ASP A 128 -18.53 -1.79 -8.83
CA ASP A 128 -18.57 -3.05 -9.61
C ASP A 128 -17.59 -3.04 -10.79
N ASN A 129 -17.38 -1.88 -11.43
CA ASN A 129 -16.45 -1.75 -12.54
C ASN A 129 -14.96 -1.89 -12.14
N LEU A 130 -14.63 -1.91 -10.85
CA LEU A 130 -13.28 -2.18 -10.34
C LEU A 130 -13.11 -3.61 -9.79
N LEU A 131 -14.20 -4.35 -9.67
CA LEU A 131 -14.22 -5.78 -9.36
C LEU A 131 -14.05 -6.63 -10.64
N HIS A 132 -13.87 -7.93 -10.46
CA HIS A 132 -13.86 -8.93 -11.54
C HIS A 132 -12.81 -8.68 -12.63
N LYS A 133 -11.64 -8.18 -12.23
CA LYS A 133 -10.53 -7.95 -13.15
C LYS A 133 -9.83 -9.26 -13.51
N GLU A 134 -9.19 -9.29 -14.68
CA GLU A 134 -8.54 -10.49 -15.22
C GLU A 134 -7.56 -11.18 -14.25
N PHE A 135 -6.88 -10.40 -13.41
CA PHE A 135 -5.93 -10.92 -12.44
C PHE A 135 -6.59 -11.68 -11.27
N ASP A 136 -7.87 -11.38 -10.95
CA ASP A 136 -8.68 -12.07 -9.93
C ASP A 136 -10.18 -11.99 -10.28
N PRO A 137 -10.67 -12.79 -11.27
CA PRO A 137 -12.00 -12.62 -11.86
C PRO A 137 -13.17 -12.77 -10.88
N ASN A 138 -12.98 -13.47 -9.78
CA ASN A 138 -14.01 -13.68 -8.76
C ASN A 138 -13.78 -12.82 -7.50
N ASN A 139 -12.69 -12.06 -7.45
CA ASN A 139 -12.19 -11.43 -6.24
C ASN A 139 -12.01 -12.45 -5.09
N ASP A 140 -11.57 -13.65 -5.45
CA ASP A 140 -11.33 -14.74 -4.51
C ASP A 140 -10.14 -14.44 -3.56
N TYR A 141 -9.15 -13.65 -4.00
CA TYR A 141 -7.89 -13.45 -3.29
C TYR A 141 -7.57 -12.00 -2.96
N SER A 142 -8.29 -11.05 -3.58
CA SER A 142 -7.99 -9.64 -3.47
C SER A 142 -9.22 -8.75 -3.57
N LEU A 143 -9.12 -7.56 -2.96
CA LEU A 143 -10.08 -6.47 -3.15
C LEU A 143 -9.33 -5.18 -3.46
N PRO A 144 -9.85 -4.32 -4.36
CA PRO A 144 -9.22 -3.06 -4.69
C PRO A 144 -9.06 -2.16 -3.45
N TYR A 145 -7.87 -1.60 -3.27
CA TYR A 145 -7.56 -0.62 -2.22
C TYR A 145 -7.41 0.79 -2.79
N VAL A 146 -6.50 0.96 -3.72
CA VAL A 146 -6.20 2.22 -4.40
C VAL A 146 -5.95 1.91 -5.88
N TYR A 147 -6.31 2.81 -6.78
CA TYR A 147 -5.97 2.69 -8.18
C TYR A 147 -5.57 4.04 -8.78
N GLY A 148 -4.81 3.99 -9.84
CA GLY A 148 -4.36 5.19 -10.51
C GLY A 148 -3.81 4.93 -11.90
N LEU A 149 -3.24 5.98 -12.44
CA LEU A 149 -2.57 6.00 -13.74
C LEU A 149 -1.17 6.60 -13.57
N THR A 150 -0.17 5.95 -14.17
CA THR A 150 1.13 6.57 -14.37
C THR A 150 1.09 7.34 -15.67
N GLY A 151 1.41 8.63 -15.60
CA GLY A 151 1.48 9.54 -16.73
C GLY A 151 2.77 10.35 -16.70
N LEU A 152 2.71 11.53 -17.29
CA LEU A 152 3.83 12.46 -17.36
C LEU A 152 3.61 13.64 -16.41
N ALA A 153 4.64 14.02 -15.64
CA ALA A 153 4.71 15.33 -15.00
C ALA A 153 5.55 16.27 -15.85
N VAL A 154 5.14 17.53 -15.91
CA VAL A 154 5.80 18.58 -16.67
C VAL A 154 5.90 19.83 -15.81
N ASN A 155 7.12 20.35 -15.60
CA ASN A 155 7.30 21.66 -15.00
C ASN A 155 7.10 22.73 -16.07
N SER A 156 6.02 23.51 -15.95
CA SER A 156 5.65 24.55 -16.92
C SER A 156 6.58 25.78 -16.93
N GLU A 157 7.46 25.90 -15.95
CA GLU A 157 8.52 26.93 -15.97
C GLU A 157 9.60 26.62 -17.02
N ASP A 158 9.86 25.32 -17.26
CA ASP A 158 10.89 24.84 -18.19
C ASP A 158 10.31 24.43 -19.54
N ILE A 159 9.13 23.82 -19.57
CA ILE A 159 8.54 23.15 -20.73
C ILE A 159 7.05 23.49 -20.81
N ASP A 160 6.59 23.97 -21.97
CA ASP A 160 5.15 24.15 -22.22
C ASP A 160 4.44 22.78 -22.19
N PRO A 161 3.55 22.52 -21.22
CA PRO A 161 2.89 21.23 -21.09
C PRO A 161 2.06 20.82 -22.32
N SER A 162 1.58 21.80 -23.11
CA SER A 162 0.81 21.53 -24.32
C SER A 162 1.61 20.85 -25.43
N LYS A 163 2.94 20.93 -25.36
CA LYS A 163 3.87 20.28 -26.29
C LYS A 163 4.20 18.85 -25.92
N ILE A 164 3.87 18.43 -24.69
CA ILE A 164 4.11 17.08 -24.17
C ILE A 164 2.81 16.31 -24.30
N THR A 165 2.79 15.33 -25.19
CA THR A 165 1.58 14.56 -25.53
C THR A 165 1.82 13.06 -25.65
N SER A 166 3.06 12.64 -25.54
CA SER A 166 3.50 11.29 -25.85
C SER A 166 4.61 10.83 -24.92
N TRP A 167 4.64 9.53 -24.61
CA TRP A 167 5.80 8.94 -23.95
C TRP A 167 7.09 9.16 -24.76
N ALA A 168 6.99 9.27 -26.11
CA ALA A 168 8.14 9.49 -26.97
C ALA A 168 8.83 10.84 -26.71
N ASP A 169 8.13 11.82 -26.13
CA ASP A 169 8.69 13.12 -25.82
C ASP A 169 9.84 13.04 -24.81
N LEU A 170 9.86 12.00 -23.98
CA LEU A 170 10.98 11.75 -23.05
C LEU A 170 12.33 11.56 -23.76
N TRP A 171 12.33 11.09 -25.02
CA TRP A 171 13.54 10.88 -25.82
C TRP A 171 14.04 12.13 -26.55
N ASN A 172 13.35 13.27 -26.44
CA ASN A 172 13.81 14.50 -27.05
C ASN A 172 15.16 14.93 -26.40
N PRO A 173 16.25 15.11 -27.19
CA PRO A 173 17.56 15.45 -26.64
C PRO A 173 17.63 16.84 -25.97
N GLU A 174 16.61 17.68 -26.14
CA GLU A 174 16.48 18.96 -25.41
C GLU A 174 16.29 18.75 -23.91
N TYR A 175 15.82 17.57 -23.49
CA TYR A 175 15.57 17.22 -22.08
C TYR A 175 16.73 16.45 -21.46
N LYS A 176 17.93 16.56 -22.00
CA LYS A 176 19.13 15.91 -21.47
C LYS A 176 19.33 16.22 -19.98
N GLY A 177 19.38 15.17 -19.14
CA GLY A 177 19.59 15.26 -17.70
C GLY A 177 18.43 15.95 -16.95
N LYS A 178 17.20 15.97 -17.52
CA LYS A 178 16.03 16.61 -16.94
C LYS A 178 14.84 15.67 -16.72
N VAL A 179 14.99 14.39 -17.02
CA VAL A 179 13.92 13.39 -16.98
C VAL A 179 13.99 12.56 -15.72
N LEU A 180 12.83 12.38 -15.06
CA LEU A 180 12.65 11.39 -14.02
C LEU A 180 11.95 10.16 -14.59
N LEU A 181 12.45 8.96 -14.26
CA LEU A 181 11.75 7.70 -14.44
C LEU A 181 11.44 7.09 -13.07
N THR A 182 10.34 6.36 -12.97
CA THR A 182 10.05 5.55 -11.79
C THR A 182 11.14 4.48 -11.60
N SER A 183 11.41 4.06 -10.38
CA SER A 183 12.32 2.94 -10.08
C SER A 183 11.59 1.60 -10.14
N ASP A 184 10.70 1.44 -11.12
CA ASP A 184 9.90 0.26 -11.39
C ASP A 184 10.20 -0.30 -12.78
N ALA A 185 10.75 -1.52 -12.82
CA ALA A 185 11.16 -2.18 -14.05
C ALA A 185 9.99 -2.34 -15.03
N ARG A 186 8.83 -2.80 -14.53
CA ARG A 186 7.67 -3.08 -15.35
C ARG A 186 7.06 -1.82 -15.94
N GLU A 187 7.01 -0.72 -15.19
CA GLU A 187 6.53 0.57 -15.70
C GLU A 187 7.47 1.19 -16.73
N VAL A 188 8.78 1.17 -16.47
CA VAL A 188 9.76 1.74 -17.41
C VAL A 188 9.83 0.94 -18.71
N PHE A 189 9.77 -0.40 -18.64
CA PHE A 189 9.69 -1.22 -19.86
C PHE A 189 8.35 -1.07 -20.58
N HIS A 190 7.26 -0.84 -19.86
CA HIS A 190 5.93 -0.63 -20.41
C HIS A 190 5.93 0.47 -21.46
N ILE A 191 6.48 1.65 -21.15
CA ILE A 191 6.49 2.79 -22.07
C ILE A 191 7.31 2.50 -23.34
N ALA A 192 8.42 1.80 -23.20
CA ALA A 192 9.26 1.45 -24.36
C ALA A 192 8.58 0.42 -25.27
N LEU A 193 7.98 -0.63 -24.68
CA LEU A 193 7.22 -1.65 -25.42
C LEU A 193 6.03 -1.03 -26.14
N LEU A 194 5.27 -0.16 -25.46
CA LEU A 194 4.11 0.50 -26.05
C LEU A 194 4.49 1.36 -27.25
N LEU A 195 5.59 2.11 -27.18
CA LEU A 195 6.11 2.89 -28.28
C LEU A 195 6.60 2.06 -29.46
N ASP A 196 6.97 0.80 -29.24
CA ASP A 196 7.34 -0.17 -30.28
C ASP A 196 6.13 -0.96 -30.81
N GLY A 197 4.90 -0.62 -30.36
CA GLY A 197 3.68 -1.30 -30.75
C GLY A 197 3.59 -2.75 -30.21
N LYS A 198 4.30 -3.01 -29.10
CA LYS A 198 4.35 -4.30 -28.43
C LYS A 198 3.45 -4.30 -27.19
N SER A 199 3.01 -5.50 -26.79
CA SER A 199 2.29 -5.64 -25.52
C SER A 199 3.23 -5.32 -24.35
N PRO A 200 2.83 -4.46 -23.40
CA PRO A 200 3.59 -4.24 -22.17
C PRO A 200 3.67 -5.48 -21.26
N ASN A 201 2.84 -6.47 -21.54
CA ASN A 201 2.82 -7.78 -20.87
C ASN A 201 3.46 -8.89 -21.73
N THR A 202 4.33 -8.54 -22.68
CA THR A 202 5.02 -9.53 -23.50
C THR A 202 5.92 -10.44 -22.66
N THR A 203 5.97 -11.71 -23.03
CA THR A 203 6.91 -12.70 -22.47
C THR A 203 8.04 -13.03 -23.48
N ASN A 204 8.06 -12.35 -24.64
CA ASN A 204 9.08 -12.56 -25.66
C ASN A 204 10.37 -11.82 -25.30
N GLU A 205 11.48 -12.56 -25.11
CA GLU A 205 12.78 -11.98 -24.77
C GLU A 205 13.29 -10.98 -25.82
N GLU A 206 12.98 -11.19 -27.11
CA GLU A 206 13.44 -10.28 -28.18
C GLU A 206 12.73 -8.92 -28.08
N ASP A 207 11.42 -8.91 -27.77
CA ASP A 207 10.67 -7.66 -27.54
C ASP A 207 11.19 -6.93 -26.30
N ILE A 208 11.43 -7.65 -25.21
CA ILE A 208 11.97 -7.09 -23.96
C ILE A 208 13.38 -6.52 -24.18
N LYS A 209 14.21 -7.22 -24.95
CA LYS A 209 15.55 -6.75 -25.31
C LYS A 209 15.50 -5.52 -26.19
N ALA A 210 14.60 -5.44 -27.18
CA ALA A 210 14.44 -4.25 -28.00
C ALA A 210 13.98 -3.04 -27.17
N ALA A 211 13.07 -3.24 -26.22
CA ALA A 211 12.67 -2.21 -25.26
C ALA A 211 13.85 -1.72 -24.42
N TYR A 212 14.70 -2.63 -23.92
CA TYR A 212 15.93 -2.27 -23.22
C TYR A 212 16.85 -1.39 -24.13
N GLU A 213 17.08 -1.78 -25.39
CA GLU A 213 17.92 -1.02 -26.32
C GLU A 213 17.34 0.38 -26.63
N ARG A 214 16.00 0.51 -26.62
CA ARG A 214 15.32 1.81 -26.68
C ARG A 214 15.56 2.63 -25.41
N LEU A 215 15.44 2.02 -24.23
CA LEU A 215 15.64 2.67 -22.94
C LEU A 215 17.09 3.12 -22.73
N VAL A 216 18.08 2.38 -23.23
CA VAL A 216 19.49 2.81 -23.24
C VAL A 216 19.65 4.16 -23.95
N LYS A 217 18.90 4.40 -25.04
CA LYS A 217 18.92 5.68 -25.75
C LYS A 217 18.26 6.83 -24.99
N LEU A 218 17.42 6.50 -23.97
CA LEU A 218 16.81 7.49 -23.09
C LEU A 218 17.75 7.93 -21.96
N LEU A 219 18.69 7.08 -21.53
CA LEU A 219 19.55 7.32 -20.36
C LEU A 219 20.24 8.69 -20.35
N PRO A 220 20.71 9.25 -21.49
CA PRO A 220 21.30 10.60 -21.49
C PRO A 220 20.33 11.70 -21.00
N ASN A 221 19.01 11.48 -21.10
CA ASN A 221 18.00 12.42 -20.63
C ASN A 221 17.62 12.18 -19.16
N VAL A 222 17.88 10.97 -18.62
CA VAL A 222 17.48 10.60 -17.26
C VAL A 222 18.41 11.27 -16.25
N ALA A 223 17.82 12.04 -15.34
CA ALA A 223 18.49 12.62 -14.18
C ALA A 223 18.45 11.65 -12.99
N VAL A 224 17.29 10.98 -12.79
CA VAL A 224 17.07 10.15 -11.60
C VAL A 224 16.01 9.06 -11.86
N PHE A 225 16.17 7.92 -11.19
CA PHE A 225 15.14 6.91 -10.98
C PHE A 225 14.62 7.07 -9.56
N ASN A 226 13.32 7.36 -9.39
CA ASN A 226 12.72 7.59 -8.06
C ASN A 226 11.27 7.11 -8.02
N SER A 227 10.97 6.23 -7.05
CA SER A 227 9.63 5.73 -6.73
C SER A 227 9.21 6.00 -5.29
N ASP A 228 10.13 6.46 -4.43
CA ASP A 228 9.81 6.68 -3.01
C ASP A 228 9.06 8.00 -2.79
N SER A 229 9.56 9.08 -3.40
CA SER A 229 8.94 10.43 -3.34
C SER A 229 9.10 11.12 -4.68
N PRO A 230 8.43 10.62 -5.74
CA PRO A 230 8.67 11.08 -7.12
C PRO A 230 8.24 12.52 -7.37
N GLU A 231 7.36 13.10 -6.52
CA GLU A 231 6.95 14.50 -6.60
C GLU A 231 8.07 15.48 -6.23
N VAL A 232 8.96 15.09 -5.32
CA VAL A 232 9.97 15.98 -4.73
C VAL A 232 10.93 16.57 -5.75
N PRO A 233 11.57 15.80 -6.67
CA PRO A 233 12.47 16.37 -7.69
C PRO A 233 11.78 17.36 -8.61
N TYR A 234 10.49 17.21 -8.91
CA TYR A 234 9.73 18.18 -9.71
C TYR A 234 9.50 19.49 -8.94
N VAL A 235 9.05 19.38 -7.67
CA VAL A 235 8.80 20.54 -6.81
C VAL A 235 10.08 21.35 -6.58
N GLN A 236 11.23 20.67 -6.45
CA GLN A 236 12.55 21.31 -6.26
C GLN A 236 13.17 21.83 -7.56
N GLY A 237 12.58 21.53 -8.72
CA GLY A 237 13.10 21.94 -10.02
C GLY A 237 14.37 21.17 -10.46
N GLU A 238 14.62 20.00 -9.88
CA GLU A 238 15.74 19.14 -10.27
C GLU A 238 15.47 18.43 -11.59
N VAL A 239 14.19 18.18 -11.90
CA VAL A 239 13.72 17.58 -13.15
C VAL A 239 12.59 18.41 -13.75
N ALA A 240 12.49 18.41 -15.08
CA ALA A 240 11.49 19.19 -15.79
C ALA A 240 10.37 18.34 -16.40
N LEU A 241 10.62 17.04 -16.63
CA LEU A 241 9.72 16.13 -17.32
C LEU A 241 9.95 14.70 -16.81
N GLY A 242 8.95 13.83 -16.86
CA GLY A 242 9.15 12.41 -16.61
C GLY A 242 7.91 11.67 -16.13
N MET A 243 8.12 10.44 -15.71
CA MET A 243 7.07 9.57 -15.20
C MET A 243 6.62 10.01 -13.80
N ILE A 244 5.33 9.94 -13.56
CA ILE A 244 4.77 10.16 -12.22
C ILE A 244 3.43 9.45 -12.09
N TRP A 245 3.12 8.94 -10.92
CA TRP A 245 1.78 8.48 -10.57
C TRP A 245 0.85 9.68 -10.38
N ASN A 246 -0.39 9.55 -10.82
CA ASN A 246 -1.34 10.67 -10.80
C ASN A 246 -1.54 11.31 -9.40
N GLY A 247 -1.55 10.51 -8.32
CA GLY A 247 -1.65 11.06 -6.96
C GLY A 247 -0.42 11.87 -6.57
N SER A 248 0.79 11.36 -6.84
CA SER A 248 2.03 12.12 -6.64
C SER A 248 2.06 13.37 -7.54
N GLY A 249 1.53 13.28 -8.77
CA GLY A 249 1.35 14.44 -9.66
C GLY A 249 0.40 15.48 -9.08
N TYR A 250 -0.69 15.05 -8.45
CA TYR A 250 -1.58 15.95 -7.71
C TYR A 250 -0.89 16.63 -6.53
N LEU A 251 -0.12 15.87 -5.73
CA LEU A 251 0.62 16.42 -4.60
C LEU A 251 1.71 17.40 -5.07
N ALA A 252 2.44 17.08 -6.14
CA ALA A 252 3.41 17.98 -6.74
C ALA A 252 2.76 19.31 -7.18
N HIS A 253 1.63 19.24 -7.89
CA HIS A 253 0.87 20.43 -8.29
C HIS A 253 0.37 21.26 -7.11
N LYS A 254 -0.05 20.59 -6.02
CA LYS A 254 -0.53 21.27 -4.80
C LYS A 254 0.60 22.06 -4.11
N GLU A 255 1.82 21.56 -4.17
CA GLU A 255 3.01 22.24 -3.62
C GLU A 255 3.56 23.29 -4.57
N ASN A 256 3.54 23.01 -5.87
CA ASN A 256 3.99 23.90 -6.93
C ASN A 256 3.02 23.86 -8.12
N ASP A 257 2.21 24.90 -8.30
CA ASP A 257 1.19 25.01 -9.34
C ASP A 257 1.74 25.00 -10.78
N LYS A 258 3.06 25.04 -10.95
CA LYS A 258 3.75 24.91 -12.24
C LYS A 258 3.89 23.45 -12.68
N ILE A 259 3.68 22.49 -11.80
CA ILE A 259 3.75 21.07 -12.16
C ILE A 259 2.41 20.63 -12.74
N ALA A 260 2.38 20.28 -14.02
CA ALA A 260 1.21 19.77 -14.72
C ALA A 260 1.30 18.25 -14.84
N PHE A 261 0.15 17.56 -14.72
CA PHE A 261 0.02 16.14 -15.05
C PHE A 261 -0.58 15.98 -16.45
N VAL A 262 0.05 15.14 -17.27
CA VAL A 262 -0.32 14.93 -18.68
C VAL A 262 -0.57 13.44 -18.93
N TYR A 263 -1.71 13.12 -19.55
CA TYR A 263 -2.01 11.80 -20.07
C TYR A 263 -1.39 11.63 -21.46
N PRO A 264 -0.47 10.67 -21.66
CA PRO A 264 0.14 10.43 -22.97
C PRO A 264 -0.87 9.80 -23.93
N LYS A 265 -0.80 10.19 -25.20
CA LYS A 265 -1.76 9.74 -26.24
C LYS A 265 -1.76 8.23 -26.49
N GLU A 266 -0.65 7.56 -26.22
CA GLU A 266 -0.52 6.10 -26.34
C GLU A 266 -1.29 5.35 -25.22
N GLY A 267 -1.71 6.05 -24.17
CA GLY A 267 -2.30 5.54 -22.95
C GLY A 267 -1.35 5.62 -21.76
N ALA A 268 -1.91 5.97 -20.62
CA ALA A 268 -1.22 5.93 -19.34
C ALA A 268 -1.18 4.47 -18.82
N ILE A 269 -0.27 4.17 -17.88
CA ILE A 269 -0.19 2.85 -17.28
C ILE A 269 -1.26 2.77 -16.19
N PHE A 270 -2.23 1.85 -16.34
CA PHE A 270 -3.22 1.61 -15.30
C PHE A 270 -2.68 0.62 -14.27
N TRP A 271 -2.77 0.98 -13.00
CA TRP A 271 -2.37 0.13 -11.88
C TRP A 271 -3.45 0.13 -10.78
N MET A 272 -3.45 -0.93 -10.01
CA MET A 272 -4.35 -1.12 -8.88
C MET A 272 -3.64 -1.92 -7.81
N ASP A 273 -3.61 -1.37 -6.60
CA ASP A 273 -3.14 -2.08 -5.42
C ASP A 273 -4.32 -2.62 -4.63
N ASN A 274 -4.11 -3.76 -4.00
CA ASN A 274 -5.21 -4.56 -3.49
C ASN A 274 -4.96 -5.00 -2.05
N TYR A 275 -6.01 -5.10 -1.25
CA TYR A 275 -5.98 -5.89 -0.04
C TYR A 275 -5.83 -7.36 -0.37
N ALA A 276 -4.94 -8.06 0.30
CA ALA A 276 -4.82 -9.51 0.23
C ALA A 276 -4.39 -10.08 1.59
N ILE A 277 -4.91 -11.28 1.93
CA ILE A 277 -4.60 -11.96 3.19
C ILE A 277 -3.63 -13.10 2.90
N PRO A 278 -2.39 -13.07 3.44
CA PRO A 278 -1.43 -14.15 3.26
C PRO A 278 -1.95 -15.48 3.80
N LYS A 279 -1.53 -16.57 3.17
CA LYS A 279 -1.88 -17.93 3.61
C LYS A 279 -1.44 -18.22 5.04
N SER A 280 -0.32 -17.63 5.46
CA SER A 280 0.27 -17.77 6.80
C SER A 280 -0.35 -16.87 7.88
N ALA A 281 -1.27 -15.97 7.53
CA ALA A 281 -1.89 -15.02 8.46
C ALA A 281 -2.51 -15.74 9.69
N LYS A 282 -2.26 -15.19 10.86
CA LYS A 282 -2.77 -15.73 12.14
C LYS A 282 -3.95 -14.94 12.68
N ASN A 283 -4.00 -13.64 12.39
CA ASN A 283 -5.03 -12.72 12.88
C ASN A 283 -6.01 -12.35 11.75
N VAL A 284 -6.53 -13.36 11.04
CA VAL A 284 -7.38 -13.20 9.85
C VAL A 284 -8.62 -12.36 10.14
N GLU A 285 -9.28 -12.57 11.29
CA GLU A 285 -10.46 -11.79 11.68
C GLU A 285 -10.11 -10.30 11.89
N ASN A 286 -8.92 -10.01 12.42
CA ASN A 286 -8.46 -8.64 12.58
C ASN A 286 -8.15 -7.98 11.22
N ALA A 287 -7.64 -8.77 10.25
CA ALA A 287 -7.45 -8.30 8.88
C ALA A 287 -8.80 -7.91 8.23
N TYR A 288 -9.83 -8.74 8.36
CA TYR A 288 -11.18 -8.40 7.86
C TYR A 288 -11.75 -7.15 8.52
N LYS A 289 -11.62 -7.01 9.85
CA LYS A 289 -12.07 -5.81 10.57
C LYS A 289 -11.37 -4.55 10.04
N PHE A 290 -10.07 -4.63 9.75
CA PHE A 290 -9.31 -3.50 9.24
C PHE A 290 -9.65 -3.17 7.79
N ILE A 291 -9.82 -4.17 6.92
CA ILE A 291 -10.31 -3.98 5.55
C ILE A 291 -11.68 -3.30 5.59
N ASP A 292 -12.63 -3.83 6.36
CA ASP A 292 -13.99 -3.27 6.48
C ASP A 292 -13.98 -1.85 7.06
N PHE A 293 -13.08 -1.56 7.99
CA PHE A 293 -12.86 -0.21 8.52
C PHE A 293 -12.35 0.76 7.44
N LEU A 294 -11.36 0.35 6.63
CA LEU A 294 -10.83 1.19 5.54
C LEU A 294 -11.83 1.38 4.39
N LEU A 295 -12.75 0.44 4.18
CA LEU A 295 -13.82 0.55 3.18
C LEU A 295 -14.95 1.53 3.57
N ARG A 296 -14.97 2.07 4.79
CA ARG A 296 -15.92 3.13 5.15
C ARG A 296 -15.63 4.39 4.35
N PRO A 297 -16.64 5.06 3.78
CA PRO A 297 -16.42 6.27 2.97
C PRO A 297 -15.60 7.36 3.66
N GLU A 298 -15.83 7.58 4.97
CA GLU A 298 -15.10 8.55 5.78
C GLU A 298 -13.61 8.22 5.90
N ASN A 299 -13.25 6.94 6.03
CA ASN A 299 -11.86 6.50 6.12
C ASN A 299 -11.19 6.48 4.74
N ALA A 300 -11.93 6.08 3.70
CA ALA A 300 -11.49 6.19 2.31
C ALA A 300 -11.19 7.64 1.93
N LYS A 301 -11.99 8.61 2.44
CA LYS A 301 -11.70 10.04 2.28
C LYS A 301 -10.34 10.43 2.89
N VAL A 302 -10.06 10.01 4.12
CA VAL A 302 -8.80 10.35 4.80
C VAL A 302 -7.59 9.80 4.00
N VAL A 303 -7.71 8.57 3.46
CA VAL A 303 -6.67 7.99 2.59
C VAL A 303 -6.51 8.80 1.31
N LEU A 304 -7.62 9.10 0.60
CA LEU A 304 -7.60 9.85 -0.65
C LEU A 304 -6.98 11.24 -0.46
N GLU A 305 -7.39 11.99 0.56
CA GLU A 305 -6.86 13.34 0.84
C GLU A 305 -5.37 13.32 1.16
N ARG A 306 -4.85 12.23 1.74
CA ARG A 306 -3.43 12.04 2.02
C ARG A 306 -2.63 11.67 0.77
N LEU A 307 -3.15 10.74 -0.04
CA LEU A 307 -2.42 10.14 -1.16
C LEU A 307 -2.66 10.84 -2.51
N GLY A 308 -3.80 11.52 -2.67
CA GLY A 308 -4.20 12.10 -3.94
C GLY A 308 -4.66 11.09 -5.00
N TYR A 309 -4.79 9.80 -4.64
CA TYR A 309 -5.26 8.74 -5.54
C TYR A 309 -6.76 8.48 -5.42
N SER A 310 -7.36 8.00 -6.51
CA SER A 310 -8.72 7.50 -6.48
C SER A 310 -8.85 6.28 -5.55
N MET A 311 -9.85 6.35 -4.68
CA MET A 311 -10.25 5.23 -3.85
C MET A 311 -11.40 4.48 -4.51
N PRO A 312 -11.36 3.13 -4.55
CA PRO A 312 -12.48 2.31 -5.04
C PRO A 312 -13.63 2.29 -4.03
N ASN A 313 -14.29 3.45 -3.86
CA ASN A 313 -15.34 3.64 -2.86
C ASN A 313 -16.49 4.51 -3.40
N ASN A 314 -17.70 3.95 -3.48
CA ASN A 314 -18.88 4.61 -4.02
C ASN A 314 -19.32 5.83 -3.20
N GLY A 315 -19.06 5.84 -1.89
CA GLY A 315 -19.50 6.90 -0.99
C GLY A 315 -18.51 8.06 -0.86
N VAL A 316 -17.25 7.88 -1.25
CA VAL A 316 -16.18 8.83 -0.95
C VAL A 316 -16.39 10.19 -1.62
N LYS A 317 -16.82 10.21 -2.89
CA LYS A 317 -16.99 11.46 -3.66
C LYS A 317 -17.98 12.43 -3.00
N ALA A 318 -19.01 11.92 -2.34
CA ALA A 318 -20.00 12.74 -1.65
C ALA A 318 -19.46 13.48 -0.41
N LEU A 319 -18.30 13.04 0.09
CA LEU A 319 -17.65 13.60 1.27
C LEU A 319 -16.50 14.56 0.94
N LEU A 320 -16.08 14.61 -0.33
CA LEU A 320 -14.95 15.42 -0.79
C LEU A 320 -15.39 16.84 -1.17
N ASP A 321 -14.42 17.76 -1.15
CA ASP A 321 -14.59 19.08 -1.74
C ASP A 321 -14.87 18.94 -3.25
N PRO A 322 -15.82 19.72 -3.82
CA PRO A 322 -16.13 19.68 -5.25
C PRO A 322 -14.90 19.87 -6.16
N THR A 323 -13.94 20.69 -5.75
CA THR A 323 -12.69 20.92 -6.52
C THR A 323 -11.82 19.66 -6.62
N MET A 324 -11.86 18.80 -5.61
CA MET A 324 -11.19 17.49 -5.66
C MET A 324 -11.94 16.51 -6.55
N VAL A 325 -13.28 16.50 -6.48
CA VAL A 325 -14.12 15.59 -7.29
C VAL A 325 -13.98 15.88 -8.78
N GLU A 326 -13.86 17.15 -9.14
CA GLU A 326 -13.70 17.62 -10.52
C GLU A 326 -12.24 17.57 -11.03
N ASN A 327 -11.28 17.27 -10.15
CA ASN A 327 -9.86 17.24 -10.53
C ASN A 327 -9.54 15.98 -11.35
N PRO A 328 -9.16 16.12 -12.64
CA PRO A 328 -8.90 14.99 -13.52
C PRO A 328 -7.63 14.21 -13.14
N THR A 329 -6.74 14.78 -12.35
CA THR A 329 -5.55 14.08 -11.85
C THR A 329 -5.91 13.11 -10.73
N ILE A 330 -6.84 13.49 -9.83
CA ILE A 330 -7.33 12.60 -8.76
C ILE A 330 -8.30 11.55 -9.34
N PHE A 331 -9.26 12.02 -10.15
CA PHE A 331 -10.27 11.18 -10.78
C PHE A 331 -10.09 11.18 -12.30
N PRO A 332 -9.25 10.28 -12.82
CA PRO A 332 -8.97 10.19 -14.24
C PRO A 332 -10.26 10.10 -15.09
N PRO A 333 -10.33 10.81 -16.23
CA PRO A 333 -11.43 10.65 -17.17
C PRO A 333 -11.59 9.18 -17.61
N ALA A 334 -12.83 8.72 -17.75
CA ALA A 334 -13.11 7.33 -18.13
C ALA A 334 -12.37 6.91 -19.42
N ALA A 335 -12.26 7.80 -20.39
CA ALA A 335 -11.54 7.55 -21.64
C ALA A 335 -10.02 7.29 -21.42
N GLU A 336 -9.41 7.92 -20.41
CA GLU A 336 -8.00 7.67 -20.10
C GLU A 336 -7.82 6.36 -19.33
N VAL A 337 -8.80 6.00 -18.49
CA VAL A 337 -8.82 4.70 -17.81
C VAL A 337 -9.00 3.56 -18.82
N GLU A 338 -9.89 3.72 -19.82
CA GLU A 338 -10.11 2.73 -20.88
C GLU A 338 -8.89 2.50 -21.79
N LYS A 339 -8.12 3.57 -22.06
CA LYS A 339 -6.85 3.45 -22.80
C LYS A 339 -5.74 2.80 -21.98
N GLY A 340 -5.82 2.92 -20.67
CA GLY A 340 -4.81 2.43 -19.75
C GLY A 340 -4.67 0.90 -19.84
N ILE A 341 -3.44 0.43 -19.98
CA ILE A 341 -3.16 -1.00 -20.01
C ILE A 341 -2.69 -1.43 -18.62
N ILE A 342 -3.44 -2.37 -18.03
CA ILE A 342 -3.05 -2.94 -16.75
C ILE A 342 -1.87 -3.90 -16.92
N GLN A 343 -0.95 -3.87 -15.98
CA GLN A 343 0.12 -4.86 -15.91
C GLN A 343 -0.44 -6.19 -15.42
N SER A 344 -0.10 -7.27 -16.14
CA SER A 344 -0.44 -8.64 -15.78
C SER A 344 0.81 -9.44 -15.44
N ASP A 345 0.61 -10.59 -14.80
CA ASP A 345 1.69 -11.54 -14.49
C ASP A 345 2.29 -12.06 -15.81
N VAL A 346 3.61 -11.92 -15.94
CA VAL A 346 4.40 -12.38 -17.09
C VAL A 346 5.12 -13.71 -16.81
N GLY A 347 4.81 -14.36 -15.69
CA GLY A 347 5.41 -15.64 -15.30
C GLY A 347 6.94 -15.54 -15.19
N GLU A 348 7.64 -16.55 -15.74
CA GLU A 348 9.11 -16.60 -15.70
C GLU A 348 9.81 -15.49 -16.49
N ALA A 349 9.06 -14.78 -17.39
CA ALA A 349 9.64 -13.66 -18.12
C ALA A 349 9.99 -12.47 -17.20
N ILE A 350 9.50 -12.45 -15.96
CA ILE A 350 9.90 -11.44 -14.96
C ILE A 350 11.43 -11.42 -14.80
N ASP A 351 12.10 -12.57 -14.79
CA ASP A 351 13.55 -12.66 -14.66
C ASP A 351 14.28 -12.02 -15.85
N ILE A 352 13.65 -12.00 -17.03
CA ILE A 352 14.18 -11.34 -18.23
C ILE A 352 14.09 -9.82 -18.07
N TYR A 353 12.96 -9.30 -17.59
CA TYR A 353 12.79 -7.88 -17.27
C TYR A 353 13.82 -7.43 -16.23
N GLU A 354 13.96 -8.17 -15.12
CA GLU A 354 14.92 -7.88 -14.05
C GLU A 354 16.38 -7.90 -14.54
N LYS A 355 16.74 -8.88 -15.37
CA LYS A 355 18.07 -8.96 -16.01
C LYS A 355 18.39 -7.69 -16.81
N TYR A 356 17.46 -7.21 -17.64
CA TYR A 356 17.66 -6.02 -18.46
C TYR A 356 17.51 -4.73 -17.66
N TRP A 357 16.65 -4.71 -16.63
CA TRP A 357 16.55 -3.60 -15.69
C TRP A 357 17.85 -3.36 -14.92
N SER A 358 18.44 -4.42 -14.36
CA SER A 358 19.73 -4.34 -13.69
C SER A 358 20.83 -3.81 -14.60
N LYS A 359 20.85 -4.24 -15.89
CA LYS A 359 21.77 -3.70 -16.88
C LYS A 359 21.52 -2.22 -17.18
N LEU A 360 20.26 -1.81 -17.26
CA LEU A 360 19.89 -0.41 -17.54
C LEU A 360 20.37 0.52 -16.42
N LYS A 361 20.19 0.12 -15.15
CA LYS A 361 20.60 0.92 -13.99
C LYS A 361 22.11 0.98 -13.77
N THR A 362 22.88 0.10 -14.39
CA THR A 362 24.34 0.06 -14.31
C THR A 362 25.06 0.52 -15.57
N HIS A 363 24.31 1.01 -16.58
CA HIS A 363 24.86 1.48 -17.85
C HIS A 363 25.46 2.85 -17.66
#